data_c30f9d69316f6076f9ea5f1d45dd651a
#
_entry.id   c30f9d69316f6076f9ea5f1d45dd651a
#
_cell.length_a   1.000
_cell.length_b   1.000
_cell.length_c   1.000
_cell.angle_alpha   90.00
_cell.angle_beta   90.00
_cell.angle_gamma   90.00
#
_symmetry.space_group_name_H-M   'P 1'
#
loop_
_entity.id
_entity.type
_entity.pdbx_description
1 polymer ?
#
loop_
_entity_poly.entity_id
_entity_poly.type
_entity_poly.pdbx_seq_one_letter_code
_entity_poly.pdbx_strand_id
1 'polypeptide(L)'
;MAGPAAQLDEAKRFAEIVAILQKHHLVQGLTPEKVRDIFVDLGPTFVKFGQILSMRSDILPKEYCLALETLRTDVTPMPLTEVERILTQAYARPWQEVFSDIGIRPLGSASIAQVHAATLTDGQRVVVKVQRPDLYEIMSRDVRLLKRAAVLLKYTPLASALDFHAVLDEIWRTVQQELDFTIEADNIAEFKRLNDGIVYADCPATYPKWCTKNVLVMEYVGGHQIDDAAGLRADGYDLNEIAVKLVHNYIRQITVYRFFHADPHPGNIRVQDGKIVWLDLGMMGRISPREAELYMGIIRTIYEQDVPALTDTLLSLGQYTRMPDRQALAERIGIFLHKYEAMPMADMDMGVLVDEFVQILNEYGVSVPGSLTMLGRSLLVIQGMLTSVSPDANVIEIVAEYVKNTALSREHIEKKVKTLAQQLARSGEKLTVLPAQLSEFFGKANAGQLTVNVKKSWSDAARAAHSKLLNRLIFALLDCSLLFCAAITCLAPLPRVLGLPWPALVFFAAAIAMTLALFDRRRWAV
;
A
#
# COMPACT_ATOMS: atom_id res chain seq x y z
N MET A 1 2.56 25.94 -17.99
CA MET A 1 3.93 26.32 -17.57
C MET A 1 3.80 27.15 -16.31
N ALA A 2 4.52 26.78 -15.23
CA ALA A 2 4.50 27.54 -13.99
C ALA A 2 5.09 28.95 -14.25
N GLY A 3 4.46 29.99 -13.68
CA GLY A 3 4.95 31.36 -13.81
C GLY A 3 6.31 31.58 -13.11
N PRO A 4 7.04 32.67 -13.41
CA PRO A 4 8.38 32.93 -12.88
C PRO A 4 8.46 32.88 -11.33
N ALA A 5 7.43 33.31 -10.63
CA ALA A 5 7.35 33.27 -9.15
C ALA A 5 7.29 31.83 -8.62
N ALA A 6 6.55 30.93 -9.25
CA ALA A 6 6.46 29.53 -8.87
C ALA A 6 7.77 28.77 -9.11
N GLN A 7 8.51 29.13 -10.18
CA GLN A 7 9.83 28.55 -10.46
C GLN A 7 10.87 29.00 -9.42
N LEU A 8 10.82 30.25 -8.94
CA LEU A 8 11.72 30.75 -7.92
C LEU A 8 11.44 30.06 -6.57
N ASP A 9 10.17 29.82 -6.25
CA ASP A 9 9.77 29.14 -5.01
C ASP A 9 10.18 27.64 -5.03
N GLU A 10 10.02 26.96 -6.18
CA GLU A 10 10.53 25.59 -6.35
C GLU A 10 12.07 25.53 -6.22
N ALA A 11 12.80 26.50 -6.76
CA ALA A 11 14.26 26.55 -6.66
C ALA A 11 14.74 26.77 -5.22
N LYS A 12 14.06 27.65 -4.45
CA LYS A 12 14.34 27.86 -3.03
C LYS A 12 14.10 26.58 -2.24
N ARG A 13 12.94 25.92 -2.48
CA ARG A 13 12.60 24.68 -1.78
C ARG A 13 13.56 23.56 -2.11
N PHE A 14 14.01 23.44 -3.34
CA PHE A 14 15.04 22.49 -3.73
C PHE A 14 16.36 22.74 -2.99
N ALA A 15 16.81 24.00 -2.90
CA ALA A 15 18.01 24.36 -2.15
C ALA A 15 17.89 24.04 -0.64
N GLU A 16 16.71 24.25 -0.04
CA GLU A 16 16.42 23.87 1.33
C GLU A 16 16.51 22.35 1.53
N ILE A 17 15.89 21.56 0.65
CA ILE A 17 15.98 20.09 0.68
C ILE A 17 17.45 19.63 0.62
N VAL A 18 18.23 20.19 -0.31
CA VAL A 18 19.66 19.88 -0.44
C VAL A 18 20.44 20.24 0.84
N ALA A 19 20.17 21.40 1.43
CA ALA A 19 20.83 21.83 2.67
C ALA A 19 20.52 20.87 3.84
N ILE A 20 19.27 20.42 3.97
CA ILE A 20 18.86 19.44 4.99
C ILE A 20 19.58 18.10 4.76
N LEU A 21 19.61 17.60 3.52
CA LEU A 21 20.31 16.36 3.19
C LEU A 21 21.82 16.44 3.48
N GLN A 22 22.45 17.60 3.22
CA GLN A 22 23.84 17.85 3.57
C GLN A 22 24.07 17.89 5.09
N LYS A 23 23.17 18.55 5.85
CA LYS A 23 23.19 18.59 7.32
C LYS A 23 23.23 17.18 7.92
N HIS A 24 22.48 16.25 7.37
CA HIS A 24 22.41 14.87 7.83
C HIS A 24 23.47 13.94 7.24
N HIS A 25 24.47 14.48 6.55
CA HIS A 25 25.61 13.72 5.98
C HIS A 25 25.17 12.47 5.20
N LEU A 26 24.25 12.64 4.25
CA LEU A 26 23.66 11.56 3.45
C LEU A 26 24.70 10.62 2.83
N VAL A 27 25.85 11.15 2.42
CA VAL A 27 26.96 10.42 1.77
C VAL A 27 27.59 9.37 2.71
N GLN A 28 27.44 9.52 4.04
CA GLN A 28 27.98 8.59 5.04
C GLN A 28 27.05 7.41 5.35
N GLY A 29 26.00 7.23 4.56
CA GLY A 29 24.99 6.18 4.72
C GLY A 29 23.72 6.66 5.43
N LEU A 30 22.63 5.99 5.11
CA LEU A 30 21.31 6.21 5.71
C LEU A 30 21.10 5.20 6.82
N THR A 31 20.82 5.68 8.04
CA THR A 31 20.27 4.84 9.12
C THR A 31 18.77 5.15 9.27
N PRO A 32 17.99 4.24 9.89
CA PRO A 32 16.57 4.47 10.14
C PRO A 32 16.29 5.80 10.86
N GLU A 33 17.09 6.12 11.90
CA GLU A 33 16.95 7.35 12.69
C GLU A 33 17.26 8.59 11.85
N LYS A 34 18.30 8.53 11.01
CA LYS A 34 18.64 9.64 10.11
C LYS A 34 17.51 9.91 9.12
N VAL A 35 16.89 8.87 8.56
CA VAL A 35 15.75 9.03 7.63
C VAL A 35 14.59 9.69 8.33
N ARG A 36 14.25 9.26 9.56
CA ARG A 36 13.23 9.92 10.38
C ARG A 36 13.54 11.40 10.60
N ASP A 37 14.77 11.72 11.03
CA ASP A 37 15.18 13.09 11.35
C ASP A 37 15.20 13.99 10.10
N ILE A 38 15.60 13.45 8.95
CA ILE A 38 15.49 14.12 7.65
C ILE A 38 14.03 14.45 7.35
N PHE A 39 13.11 13.51 7.56
CA PHE A 39 11.69 13.71 7.29
C PHE A 39 11.08 14.77 8.20
N VAL A 40 11.49 14.81 9.47
CA VAL A 40 11.09 15.85 10.43
C VAL A 40 11.58 17.23 9.96
N ASP A 41 12.86 17.36 9.63
CA ASP A 41 13.47 18.62 9.18
C ASP A 41 12.88 19.12 7.85
N LEU A 42 12.51 18.20 6.95
CA LEU A 42 11.88 18.53 5.66
C LEU A 42 10.42 19.01 5.81
N GLY A 43 9.78 18.75 6.95
CA GLY A 43 8.48 19.29 7.30
C GLY A 43 7.27 18.43 6.89
N PRO A 44 6.05 19.01 6.90
CA PRO A 44 4.78 18.26 6.95
C PRO A 44 4.57 17.29 5.78
N THR A 45 5.02 17.62 4.58
CA THR A 45 4.96 16.72 3.40
C THR A 45 5.69 15.41 3.67
N PHE A 46 6.93 15.51 4.14
CA PHE A 46 7.79 14.34 4.36
C PHE A 46 7.40 13.58 5.62
N VAL A 47 6.94 14.28 6.67
CA VAL A 47 6.36 13.64 7.86
C VAL A 47 5.17 12.78 7.45
N LYS A 48 4.26 13.31 6.63
CA LYS A 48 3.11 12.54 6.15
C LYS A 48 3.51 11.37 5.24
N PHE A 49 4.48 11.59 4.36
CA PHE A 49 5.04 10.51 3.54
C PHE A 49 5.68 9.43 4.40
N GLY A 50 6.40 9.81 5.44
CA GLY A 50 6.99 8.88 6.39
C GLY A 50 5.94 8.06 7.13
N GLN A 51 4.85 8.66 7.54
CA GLN A 51 3.71 7.96 8.17
C GLN A 51 3.08 6.92 7.21
N ILE A 52 2.89 7.27 5.92
CA ILE A 52 2.40 6.32 4.92
C ILE A 52 3.43 5.22 4.66
N LEU A 53 4.70 5.57 4.52
CA LEU A 53 5.80 4.63 4.27
C LEU A 53 6.07 3.72 5.46
N SER A 54 5.84 4.17 6.71
CA SER A 54 5.96 3.33 7.89
C SER A 54 5.02 2.12 7.84
N MET A 55 3.91 2.24 7.10
CA MET A 55 2.92 1.19 6.89
C MET A 55 3.25 0.25 5.72
N ARG A 56 4.37 0.46 5.02
CA ARG A 56 4.71 -0.22 3.76
C ARG A 56 6.02 -1.02 3.89
N SER A 57 5.95 -2.12 4.66
CA SER A 57 7.06 -3.08 4.78
C SER A 57 7.37 -3.85 3.47
N ASP A 58 6.49 -3.73 2.47
CA ASP A 58 6.72 -4.17 1.10
C ASP A 58 7.68 -3.25 0.31
N ILE A 59 7.83 -2.00 0.74
CA ILE A 59 8.68 -0.99 0.10
C ILE A 59 9.96 -0.74 0.90
N LEU A 60 9.87 -0.64 2.23
CA LEU A 60 10.97 -0.31 3.12
C LEU A 60 11.31 -1.46 4.08
N PRO A 61 12.60 -1.66 4.42
CA PRO A 61 12.99 -2.57 5.49
C PRO A 61 12.31 -2.21 6.83
N LYS A 62 12.03 -3.22 7.64
CA LYS A 62 11.30 -3.10 8.92
C LYS A 62 11.87 -2.02 9.83
N GLU A 63 13.19 -1.96 9.97
CA GLU A 63 13.88 -0.98 10.82
C GLU A 63 13.57 0.47 10.42
N TYR A 64 13.42 0.75 9.12
CA TYR A 64 13.00 2.06 8.62
C TYR A 64 11.52 2.32 8.89
N CYS A 65 10.67 1.32 8.71
CA CYS A 65 9.24 1.44 9.04
C CYS A 65 9.05 1.79 10.52
N LEU A 66 9.73 1.07 11.43
CA LEU A 66 9.67 1.33 12.88
C LEU A 66 10.18 2.74 13.25
N ALA A 67 11.28 3.19 12.63
CA ALA A 67 11.76 4.54 12.87
C ALA A 67 10.79 5.61 12.37
N LEU A 68 10.16 5.41 11.22
CA LEU A 68 9.17 6.33 10.65
C LEU A 68 7.83 6.31 11.41
N GLU A 69 7.48 5.22 12.07
CA GLU A 69 6.29 5.12 12.92
C GLU A 69 6.38 6.06 14.14
N THR A 70 7.60 6.39 14.59
CA THR A 70 7.84 7.36 15.65
C THR A 70 7.70 8.82 15.21
N LEU A 71 7.39 9.09 13.95
CA LEU A 71 7.12 10.44 13.46
C LEU A 71 5.91 11.02 14.20
N ARG A 72 6.17 12.05 15.03
CA ARG A 72 5.15 12.65 15.88
C ARG A 72 4.06 13.29 15.05
N THR A 73 2.84 13.06 15.45
CA THR A 73 1.65 13.72 14.91
C THR A 73 1.38 15.07 15.55
N ASP A 74 1.89 15.28 16.78
CA ASP A 74 1.67 16.51 17.53
C ASP A 74 2.47 17.69 16.96
N VAL A 75 1.76 18.58 16.33
CA VAL A 75 2.30 19.82 15.75
C VAL A 75 1.82 21.00 16.56
N THR A 76 2.65 22.06 16.67
CA THR A 76 2.25 23.31 17.34
C THR A 76 0.88 23.77 16.86
N PRO A 77 -0.07 24.02 17.77
CA PRO A 77 -1.41 24.45 17.41
C PRO A 77 -1.39 25.76 16.63
N MET A 78 -2.29 25.86 15.65
CA MET A 78 -2.60 27.14 15.00
C MET A 78 -3.26 28.09 16.00
N PRO A 79 -2.98 29.39 15.93
CA PRO A 79 -3.75 30.39 16.70
C PRO A 79 -5.25 30.29 16.35
N LEU A 80 -6.12 30.54 17.34
CA LEU A 80 -7.57 30.49 17.11
C LEU A 80 -8.01 31.46 16.00
N THR A 81 -7.39 32.63 15.92
CA THR A 81 -7.64 33.60 14.83
C THR A 81 -7.41 33.04 13.43
N GLU A 82 -6.46 32.11 13.28
CA GLU A 82 -6.23 31.43 12.01
C GLU A 82 -7.32 30.41 11.72
N VAL A 83 -7.76 29.67 12.74
CA VAL A 83 -8.91 28.73 12.63
C VAL A 83 -10.16 29.49 12.21
N GLU A 84 -10.47 30.63 12.88
CA GLU A 84 -11.60 31.50 12.54
C GLU A 84 -11.52 32.03 11.10
N ARG A 85 -10.33 32.40 10.64
CA ARG A 85 -10.08 32.87 9.28
C ARG A 85 -10.40 31.74 8.27
N ILE A 86 -9.92 30.54 8.52
CA ILE A 86 -10.14 29.37 7.64
C ILE A 86 -11.64 29.04 7.58
N LEU A 87 -12.32 29.01 8.71
CA LEU A 87 -13.77 28.75 8.77
C LEU A 87 -14.57 29.80 8.01
N THR A 88 -14.25 31.10 8.22
CA THR A 88 -14.89 32.20 7.49
C THR A 88 -14.67 32.08 5.99
N GLN A 89 -13.47 31.69 5.57
CA GLN A 89 -13.14 31.47 4.16
C GLN A 89 -13.88 30.25 3.60
N ALA A 90 -13.90 29.13 4.33
CA ALA A 90 -14.54 27.89 3.89
C ALA A 90 -16.06 28.05 3.70
N TYR A 91 -16.70 28.88 4.53
CA TYR A 91 -18.15 29.11 4.45
C TYR A 91 -18.54 30.33 3.63
N ALA A 92 -17.58 31.16 3.19
CA ALA A 92 -17.82 32.45 2.52
C ALA A 92 -18.79 33.36 3.31
N ARG A 93 -18.77 33.26 4.67
CA ARG A 93 -19.55 34.01 5.63
C ARG A 93 -18.86 34.03 6.99
N PRO A 94 -19.22 34.97 7.92
CA PRO A 94 -18.67 34.94 9.28
C PRO A 94 -18.92 33.59 9.95
N TRP A 95 -17.90 33.02 10.59
CA TRP A 95 -18.01 31.71 11.26
C TRP A 95 -19.06 31.71 12.37
N GLN A 96 -19.32 32.89 12.99
CA GLN A 96 -20.32 33.11 14.04
C GLN A 96 -21.75 32.83 13.57
N GLU A 97 -22.01 32.83 12.26
CA GLU A 97 -23.31 32.45 11.73
C GLU A 97 -23.55 30.94 11.78
N VAL A 98 -22.48 30.17 11.97
CA VAL A 98 -22.51 28.70 12.03
C VAL A 98 -22.32 28.21 13.47
N PHE A 99 -21.35 28.77 14.17
CA PHE A 99 -21.00 28.37 15.54
C PHE A 99 -21.26 29.51 16.51
N SER A 100 -21.91 29.20 17.65
CA SER A 100 -22.06 30.11 18.76
C SER A 100 -20.79 30.21 19.60
N ASP A 101 -19.98 29.16 19.64
CA ASP A 101 -18.72 29.09 20.38
C ASP A 101 -17.76 28.11 19.73
N ILE A 102 -16.45 28.40 19.83
CA ILE A 102 -15.35 27.48 19.43
C ILE A 102 -14.34 27.45 20.57
N GLY A 103 -14.04 26.26 21.07
CA GLY A 103 -13.09 26.07 22.17
C GLY A 103 -11.70 26.62 21.82
N ILE A 104 -11.16 27.47 22.72
CA ILE A 104 -9.86 28.12 22.54
C ILE A 104 -8.72 27.07 22.41
N ARG A 105 -8.78 26.05 23.27
CA ARG A 105 -7.78 24.95 23.22
C ARG A 105 -8.24 23.86 22.27
N PRO A 106 -7.39 23.43 21.33
CA PRO A 106 -7.73 22.32 20.47
C PRO A 106 -7.81 21.01 21.27
N LEU A 107 -8.68 20.11 20.85
CA LEU A 107 -8.75 18.72 21.33
C LEU A 107 -7.57 17.89 20.80
N GLY A 108 -7.07 18.25 19.62
CA GLY A 108 -5.91 17.63 18.98
C GLY A 108 -5.31 18.54 17.91
N SER A 109 -4.02 18.42 17.67
CA SER A 109 -3.30 19.17 16.64
C SER A 109 -2.34 18.26 15.91
N ALA A 110 -2.67 17.91 14.68
CA ALA A 110 -1.91 17.00 13.82
C ALA A 110 -1.21 17.72 12.67
N SER A 111 -0.48 16.97 11.85
CA SER A 111 0.30 17.51 10.72
C SER A 111 -0.58 18.19 9.65
N ILE A 112 -1.79 17.70 9.43
CA ILE A 112 -2.69 18.21 8.38
C ILE A 112 -3.88 19.01 8.93
N ALA A 113 -4.26 18.80 10.19
CA ALA A 113 -5.47 19.40 10.77
C ALA A 113 -5.35 19.71 12.25
N GLN A 114 -6.25 20.54 12.72
CA GLN A 114 -6.48 20.83 14.12
C GLN A 114 -7.96 20.62 14.45
N VAL A 115 -8.24 20.06 15.61
CA VAL A 115 -9.58 19.65 16.03
C VAL A 115 -10.01 20.48 17.24
N HIS A 116 -11.19 21.11 17.16
CA HIS A 116 -11.77 21.91 18.24
C HIS A 116 -13.15 21.39 18.65
N ALA A 117 -13.45 21.48 19.94
CA ALA A 117 -14.84 21.44 20.38
C ALA A 117 -15.52 22.75 19.98
N ALA A 118 -16.75 22.67 19.53
CA ALA A 118 -17.56 23.85 19.19
C ALA A 118 -19.02 23.62 19.53
N THR A 119 -19.81 24.68 19.47
CA THR A 119 -21.27 24.62 19.61
C THR A 119 -21.89 25.30 18.40
N LEU A 120 -22.79 24.60 17.71
CA LEU A 120 -23.56 25.20 16.61
C LEU A 120 -24.53 26.26 17.15
N THR A 121 -25.02 27.14 16.27
CA THR A 121 -25.99 28.19 16.63
C THR A 121 -27.33 27.66 17.15
N ASP A 122 -27.65 26.36 16.86
CA ASP A 122 -28.81 25.65 17.38
C ASP A 122 -28.58 25.01 18.77
N GLY A 123 -27.37 25.16 19.34
CA GLY A 123 -27.00 24.64 20.65
C GLY A 123 -26.40 23.22 20.63
N GLN A 124 -26.25 22.56 19.47
CA GLN A 124 -25.66 21.25 19.39
C GLN A 124 -24.13 21.30 19.59
N ARG A 125 -23.60 20.41 20.45
CA ARG A 125 -22.18 20.26 20.67
C ARG A 125 -21.56 19.44 19.55
N VAL A 126 -20.52 19.99 18.92
CA VAL A 126 -19.85 19.39 17.77
C VAL A 126 -18.33 19.40 17.93
N VAL A 127 -17.67 18.63 17.10
CA VAL A 127 -16.24 18.70 16.86
C VAL A 127 -16.03 19.26 15.46
N VAL A 128 -15.12 20.23 15.36
CA VAL A 128 -14.73 20.85 14.10
C VAL A 128 -13.27 20.52 13.82
N LYS A 129 -13.01 19.77 12.76
CA LYS A 129 -11.67 19.46 12.24
C LYS A 129 -11.37 20.45 11.13
N VAL A 130 -10.33 21.27 11.31
CA VAL A 130 -9.95 22.35 10.40
C VAL A 130 -8.60 22.06 9.81
N GLN A 131 -8.52 22.03 8.49
CA GLN A 131 -7.28 21.77 7.76
C GLN A 131 -6.32 22.96 7.91
N ARG A 132 -5.03 22.65 8.04
CA ARG A 132 -3.98 23.69 8.02
C ARG A 132 -3.93 24.35 6.64
N PRO A 133 -3.62 25.67 6.58
CA PRO A 133 -3.62 26.39 5.32
C PRO A 133 -2.51 25.91 4.37
N ASP A 134 -2.72 26.10 3.08
CA ASP A 134 -1.75 25.94 1.99
C ASP A 134 -1.10 24.55 1.87
N LEU A 135 -1.64 23.53 2.57
CA LEU A 135 -1.04 22.18 2.58
C LEU A 135 -1.02 21.55 1.19
N TYR A 136 -2.09 21.70 0.42
CA TYR A 136 -2.16 21.13 -0.91
C TYR A 136 -1.07 21.71 -1.83
N GLU A 137 -0.87 23.04 -1.79
CA GLU A 137 0.14 23.74 -2.56
C GLU A 137 1.55 23.34 -2.15
N ILE A 138 1.82 23.30 -0.85
CA ILE A 138 3.11 22.89 -0.27
C ILE A 138 3.43 21.44 -0.68
N MET A 139 2.52 20.51 -0.41
CA MET A 139 2.73 19.09 -0.66
C MET A 139 2.82 18.80 -2.17
N SER A 140 1.97 19.42 -3.00
CA SER A 140 2.03 19.24 -4.46
C SER A 140 3.35 19.73 -5.07
N ARG A 141 3.91 20.84 -4.53
CA ARG A 141 5.22 21.35 -4.92
C ARG A 141 6.33 20.34 -4.57
N ASP A 142 6.34 19.84 -3.33
CA ASP A 142 7.34 18.88 -2.87
C ASP A 142 7.26 17.57 -3.67
N VAL A 143 6.06 17.07 -3.98
CA VAL A 143 5.86 15.89 -4.84
C VAL A 143 6.40 16.11 -6.25
N ARG A 144 6.18 17.29 -6.85
CA ARG A 144 6.74 17.58 -8.17
C ARG A 144 8.27 17.56 -8.15
N LEU A 145 8.90 18.09 -7.10
CA LEU A 145 10.35 18.05 -6.93
C LEU A 145 10.86 16.61 -6.78
N LEU A 146 10.18 15.78 -5.96
CA LEU A 146 10.52 14.36 -5.78
C LEU A 146 10.38 13.57 -7.08
N LYS A 147 9.32 13.79 -7.87
CA LYS A 147 9.15 13.14 -9.17
C LYS A 147 10.24 13.50 -10.16
N ARG A 148 10.70 14.77 -10.17
CA ARG A 148 11.84 15.19 -10.99
C ARG A 148 13.15 14.52 -10.53
N ALA A 149 13.37 14.42 -9.22
CA ALA A 149 14.53 13.71 -8.68
C ALA A 149 14.49 12.21 -9.00
N ALA A 150 13.31 11.57 -8.96
CA ALA A 150 13.12 10.17 -9.29
C ALA A 150 13.50 9.82 -10.73
N VAL A 151 13.40 10.77 -11.68
CA VAL A 151 13.90 10.57 -13.06
C VAL A 151 15.39 10.26 -13.08
N LEU A 152 16.18 10.90 -12.21
CA LEU A 152 17.62 10.66 -12.11
C LEU A 152 17.94 9.28 -11.54
N LEU A 153 17.07 8.75 -10.68
CA LEU A 153 17.23 7.42 -10.07
C LEU A 153 17.04 6.29 -11.08
N LYS A 154 16.40 6.53 -12.24
CA LYS A 154 16.25 5.53 -13.31
C LYS A 154 17.59 4.99 -13.84
N TYR A 155 18.65 5.73 -13.65
CA TYR A 155 20.01 5.35 -14.08
C TYR A 155 20.83 4.65 -12.99
N THR A 156 20.22 4.36 -11.84
CA THR A 156 20.87 3.68 -10.73
C THR A 156 20.44 2.21 -10.64
N PRO A 157 21.23 1.32 -9.99
CA PRO A 157 20.82 -0.06 -9.76
C PRO A 157 19.50 -0.21 -8.98
N LEU A 158 19.12 0.81 -8.18
CA LEU A 158 17.86 0.81 -7.43
C LEU A 158 16.62 0.81 -8.35
N ALA A 159 16.71 1.37 -9.55
CA ALA A 159 15.60 1.41 -10.50
C ALA A 159 15.16 0.02 -11.01
N SER A 160 16.01 -1.00 -10.88
CA SER A 160 15.64 -2.36 -11.23
C SER A 160 14.78 -3.06 -10.17
N ALA A 161 14.77 -2.54 -8.95
CA ALA A 161 14.07 -3.12 -7.80
C ALA A 161 12.72 -2.42 -7.49
N LEU A 162 12.61 -1.11 -7.78
CA LEU A 162 11.45 -0.31 -7.38
C LEU A 162 11.10 0.76 -8.43
N ASP A 163 9.82 0.83 -8.81
CA ASP A 163 9.29 1.93 -9.61
C ASP A 163 8.96 3.13 -8.72
N PHE A 164 9.94 4.02 -8.52
CA PHE A 164 9.79 5.21 -7.68
C PHE A 164 8.65 6.14 -8.12
N HIS A 165 8.34 6.21 -9.43
CA HIS A 165 7.24 7.03 -9.91
C HIS A 165 5.89 6.45 -9.48
N ALA A 166 5.71 5.15 -9.62
CA ALA A 166 4.48 4.46 -9.20
C ALA A 166 4.26 4.61 -7.69
N VAL A 167 5.32 4.44 -6.89
CA VAL A 167 5.26 4.62 -5.43
C VAL A 167 4.90 6.06 -5.05
N LEU A 168 5.55 7.07 -5.65
CA LEU A 168 5.22 8.47 -5.39
C LEU A 168 3.81 8.85 -5.84
N ASP A 169 3.32 8.27 -6.94
CA ASP A 169 1.95 8.48 -7.41
C ASP A 169 0.92 7.87 -6.45
N GLU A 170 1.21 6.69 -5.91
CA GLU A 170 0.36 6.03 -4.92
C GLU A 170 0.30 6.82 -3.62
N ILE A 171 1.46 7.21 -3.06
CA ILE A 171 1.54 8.02 -1.84
C ILE A 171 0.80 9.35 -2.04
N TRP A 172 1.03 10.03 -3.17
CA TRP A 172 0.37 11.29 -3.46
C TRP A 172 -1.14 11.16 -3.56
N ARG A 173 -1.63 10.08 -4.15
CA ARG A 173 -3.07 9.80 -4.21
C ARG A 173 -3.66 9.62 -2.80
N THR A 174 -2.98 8.90 -1.93
CA THR A 174 -3.39 8.72 -0.52
C THR A 174 -3.43 10.07 0.20
N VAL A 175 -2.39 10.89 0.06
CA VAL A 175 -2.36 12.24 0.66
C VAL A 175 -3.48 13.13 0.14
N GLN A 176 -3.77 13.10 -1.16
CA GLN A 176 -4.88 13.88 -1.73
C GLN A 176 -6.24 13.47 -1.15
N GLN A 177 -6.44 12.18 -0.88
CA GLN A 177 -7.65 11.70 -0.22
C GLN A 177 -7.77 12.22 1.22
N GLU A 178 -6.67 12.24 1.97
CA GLU A 178 -6.67 12.78 3.34
C GLU A 178 -6.81 14.31 3.40
N LEU A 179 -6.42 15.02 2.35
CA LEU A 179 -6.59 16.47 2.23
C LEU A 179 -8.01 16.89 1.83
N ASP A 180 -8.90 15.96 1.54
CA ASP A 180 -10.30 16.23 1.21
C ASP A 180 -11.23 15.65 2.28
N PHE A 181 -11.61 16.46 3.26
CA PHE A 181 -12.45 16.03 4.37
C PHE A 181 -13.88 15.64 3.97
N THR A 182 -14.30 15.90 2.73
CA THR A 182 -15.57 15.35 2.22
C THR A 182 -15.51 13.84 2.09
N ILE A 183 -14.32 13.27 1.81
CA ILE A 183 -14.11 11.82 1.76
C ILE A 183 -14.27 11.20 3.15
N GLU A 184 -13.71 11.84 4.19
CA GLU A 184 -13.88 11.38 5.58
C GLU A 184 -15.36 11.48 6.02
N ALA A 185 -16.05 12.57 5.65
CA ALA A 185 -17.48 12.73 5.92
C ALA A 185 -18.33 11.62 5.25
N ASP A 186 -18.02 11.27 4.01
CA ASP A 186 -18.68 10.19 3.27
C ASP A 186 -18.38 8.83 3.90
N ASN A 187 -17.13 8.59 4.32
CA ASN A 187 -16.74 7.36 5.03
C ASN A 187 -17.51 7.21 6.36
N ILE A 188 -17.66 8.28 7.13
CA ILE A 188 -18.45 8.28 8.37
C ILE A 188 -19.90 7.93 8.07
N ALA A 189 -20.51 8.55 7.06
CA ALA A 189 -21.88 8.28 6.66
C ALA A 189 -22.07 6.82 6.20
N GLU A 190 -21.13 6.29 5.42
CA GLU A 190 -21.14 4.89 4.99
C GLU A 190 -20.98 3.93 6.17
N PHE A 191 -20.03 4.21 7.07
CA PHE A 191 -19.77 3.41 8.25
C PHE A 191 -21.02 3.35 9.16
N LYS A 192 -21.66 4.49 9.41
CA LYS A 192 -22.89 4.57 10.20
C LYS A 192 -24.00 3.72 9.59
N ARG A 193 -24.20 3.82 8.27
CA ARG A 193 -25.17 2.99 7.55
C ARG A 193 -24.86 1.49 7.64
N LEU A 194 -23.58 1.10 7.55
CA LEU A 194 -23.16 -0.31 7.63
C LEU A 194 -23.31 -0.90 9.04
N ASN A 195 -23.23 -0.06 10.08
CA ASN A 195 -23.43 -0.45 11.47
C ASN A 195 -24.88 -0.24 11.94
N ASP A 196 -25.79 0.14 11.05
CA ASP A 196 -27.23 0.25 11.40
C ASP A 196 -27.74 -1.09 11.94
N GLY A 197 -28.40 -1.03 13.11
CA GLY A 197 -28.85 -2.22 13.85
C GLY A 197 -27.78 -2.91 14.72
N ILE A 198 -26.52 -2.43 14.73
CA ILE A 198 -25.49 -2.91 15.65
C ILE A 198 -25.51 -2.05 16.91
N VAL A 199 -26.05 -2.59 18.00
CA VAL A 199 -26.26 -1.84 19.25
C VAL A 199 -24.98 -1.44 19.96
N TYR A 200 -23.89 -2.17 19.75
CA TYR A 200 -22.63 -1.99 20.49
C TYR A 200 -21.52 -1.27 19.71
N ALA A 201 -21.80 -0.80 18.50
CA ALA A 201 -20.80 -0.04 17.71
C ALA A 201 -21.48 1.16 17.04
N ASP A 202 -20.77 2.29 17.01
CA ASP A 202 -21.25 3.53 16.43
C ASP A 202 -20.10 4.38 15.89
N CYS A 203 -20.42 5.49 15.26
CA CYS A 203 -19.51 6.59 14.91
C CYS A 203 -20.25 7.91 15.03
N PRO A 204 -19.55 9.08 15.15
CA PRO A 204 -20.21 10.37 15.23
C PRO A 204 -21.07 10.63 13.98
N ALA A 205 -22.17 11.32 14.15
CA ALA A 205 -22.93 11.88 13.03
C ALA A 205 -22.17 13.03 12.40
N THR A 206 -22.14 13.11 11.07
CA THR A 206 -21.61 14.30 10.37
C THR A 206 -22.71 15.34 10.16
N TYR A 207 -22.30 16.61 10.00
CA TYR A 207 -23.18 17.70 9.61
C TYR A 207 -22.86 18.14 8.17
N PRO A 208 -23.37 17.45 7.13
CA PRO A 208 -22.96 17.64 5.74
C PRO A 208 -23.07 19.08 5.25
N LYS A 209 -24.06 19.83 5.78
CA LYS A 209 -24.25 21.26 5.47
C LYS A 209 -23.01 22.11 5.81
N TRP A 210 -22.23 21.68 6.80
CA TRP A 210 -21.07 22.39 7.32
C TRP A 210 -19.74 21.70 7.00
N CYS A 211 -19.79 20.57 6.30
CA CYS A 211 -18.60 19.90 5.81
C CYS A 211 -18.16 20.48 4.46
N THR A 212 -16.86 20.72 4.32
CA THR A 212 -16.22 21.19 3.10
C THR A 212 -14.91 20.40 2.89
N LYS A 213 -14.17 20.65 1.82
CA LYS A 213 -12.85 20.03 1.64
C LYS A 213 -11.88 20.28 2.79
N ASN A 214 -11.99 21.44 3.43
CA ASN A 214 -11.03 21.90 4.44
C ASN A 214 -11.60 21.89 5.86
N VAL A 215 -12.90 21.59 6.02
CA VAL A 215 -13.58 21.59 7.32
C VAL A 215 -14.49 20.38 7.42
N LEU A 216 -14.33 19.59 8.49
CA LEU A 216 -15.25 18.52 8.85
C LEU A 216 -15.96 18.89 10.16
N VAL A 217 -17.27 18.83 10.17
CA VAL A 217 -18.10 19.03 11.34
C VAL A 217 -18.83 17.75 11.67
N MET A 218 -18.62 17.26 12.90
CA MET A 218 -19.21 16.02 13.38
C MET A 218 -19.65 16.14 14.84
N GLU A 219 -20.47 15.21 15.27
CA GLU A 219 -20.95 15.10 16.65
C GLU A 219 -19.80 15.02 17.65
N TYR A 220 -19.97 15.70 18.80
CA TYR A 220 -19.02 15.57 19.91
C TYR A 220 -19.27 14.24 20.63
N VAL A 221 -18.29 13.35 20.62
CA VAL A 221 -18.31 12.09 21.35
C VAL A 221 -17.53 12.23 22.65
N GLY A 222 -18.18 11.91 23.75
CA GLY A 222 -17.59 11.89 25.10
C GLY A 222 -16.99 10.51 25.44
N GLY A 223 -17.18 10.08 26.70
CA GLY A 223 -16.72 8.78 27.19
C GLY A 223 -15.22 8.65 27.34
N HIS A 224 -14.74 7.43 27.54
CA HIS A 224 -13.33 7.09 27.76
C HIS A 224 -12.66 6.69 26.46
N GLN A 225 -11.36 6.97 26.35
CA GLN A 225 -10.53 6.35 25.32
C GLN A 225 -10.46 4.84 25.58
N ILE A 226 -10.39 4.04 24.53
CA ILE A 226 -10.53 2.58 24.68
C ILE A 226 -9.41 1.95 25.53
N ASP A 227 -8.22 2.55 25.57
CA ASP A 227 -7.08 2.12 26.38
C ASP A 227 -7.06 2.69 27.81
N ASP A 228 -8.03 3.55 28.18
CA ASP A 228 -8.22 4.02 29.56
C ASP A 228 -8.92 2.95 30.42
N ALA A 229 -8.20 1.87 30.67
CA ALA A 229 -8.73 0.75 31.48
C ALA A 229 -9.15 1.17 32.88
N ALA A 230 -8.53 2.20 33.46
CA ALA A 230 -8.87 2.69 34.81
C ALA A 230 -10.20 3.44 34.78
N GLY A 231 -10.41 4.36 33.84
CA GLY A 231 -11.65 5.10 33.67
C GLY A 231 -12.82 4.18 33.33
N LEU A 232 -12.59 3.22 32.42
CA LEU A 232 -13.61 2.25 32.03
C LEU A 232 -14.08 1.39 33.23
N ARG A 233 -13.15 0.92 34.07
CA ARG A 233 -13.52 0.16 35.29
C ARG A 233 -14.24 1.04 36.32
N ALA A 234 -13.83 2.30 36.46
CA ALA A 234 -14.48 3.23 37.38
C ALA A 234 -15.95 3.49 37.00
N ASP A 235 -16.25 3.51 35.70
CA ASP A 235 -17.61 3.64 35.17
C ASP A 235 -18.39 2.31 35.10
N GLY A 236 -17.79 1.20 35.61
CA GLY A 236 -18.44 -0.10 35.72
C GLY A 236 -18.46 -0.95 34.44
N TYR A 237 -17.64 -0.64 33.44
CA TYR A 237 -17.53 -1.43 32.24
C TYR A 237 -16.74 -2.73 32.48
N ASP A 238 -17.24 -3.82 31.90
CA ASP A 238 -16.48 -5.08 31.77
C ASP A 238 -15.48 -4.96 30.60
N LEU A 239 -14.21 -5.00 30.91
CA LEU A 239 -13.16 -4.84 29.92
C LEU A 239 -13.09 -6.00 28.91
N ASN A 240 -13.45 -7.22 29.33
CA ASN A 240 -13.53 -8.37 28.43
C ASN A 240 -14.70 -8.19 27.44
N GLU A 241 -15.84 -7.70 27.91
CA GLU A 241 -16.96 -7.39 27.04
C GLU A 241 -16.59 -6.32 25.99
N ILE A 242 -15.90 -5.26 26.41
CA ILE A 242 -15.40 -4.20 25.52
C ILE A 242 -14.44 -4.79 24.48
N ALA A 243 -13.50 -5.64 24.91
CA ALA A 243 -12.55 -6.33 24.03
C ALA A 243 -13.27 -7.17 22.96
N VAL A 244 -14.21 -7.98 23.37
CA VAL A 244 -15.01 -8.83 22.47
C VAL A 244 -15.84 -7.99 21.49
N LYS A 245 -16.49 -6.93 21.94
CA LYS A 245 -17.26 -6.00 21.10
C LYS A 245 -16.37 -5.34 20.03
N LEU A 246 -15.18 -4.89 20.43
CA LEU A 246 -14.22 -4.29 19.51
C LEU A 246 -13.83 -5.25 18.38
N VAL A 247 -13.37 -6.45 18.76
CA VAL A 247 -12.93 -7.45 17.78
C VAL A 247 -14.08 -7.90 16.89
N HIS A 248 -15.27 -8.16 17.46
CA HIS A 248 -16.45 -8.54 16.70
C HIS A 248 -16.84 -7.47 15.67
N ASN A 249 -16.86 -6.19 16.07
CA ASN A 249 -17.15 -5.11 15.13
C ASN A 249 -16.09 -5.04 14.04
N TYR A 250 -14.80 -5.14 14.40
CA TYR A 250 -13.72 -5.07 13.43
C TYR A 250 -13.75 -6.22 12.41
N ILE A 251 -14.03 -7.45 12.87
CA ILE A 251 -14.18 -8.59 11.95
C ILE A 251 -15.39 -8.40 11.02
N ARG A 252 -16.48 -7.81 11.50
CA ARG A 252 -17.63 -7.47 10.63
C ARG A 252 -17.24 -6.43 9.56
N GLN A 253 -16.41 -5.45 9.89
CA GLN A 253 -15.89 -4.47 8.92
C GLN A 253 -15.17 -5.19 7.78
N ILE A 254 -14.39 -6.22 8.07
CA ILE A 254 -13.63 -6.99 7.07
C ILE A 254 -14.55 -7.94 6.30
N THR A 255 -15.30 -8.76 7.01
CA THR A 255 -15.99 -9.94 6.43
C THR A 255 -17.34 -9.60 5.81
N VAL A 256 -18.10 -8.70 6.44
CA VAL A 256 -19.46 -8.35 6.05
C VAL A 256 -19.48 -7.07 5.25
N TYR A 257 -18.88 -6.01 5.79
CA TYR A 257 -18.90 -4.69 5.17
C TYR A 257 -17.86 -4.57 4.06
N ARG A 258 -16.71 -5.27 4.20
CA ARG A 258 -15.55 -5.16 3.28
C ARG A 258 -15.06 -3.72 3.18
N PHE A 259 -15.31 -3.00 4.25
CA PHE A 259 -14.99 -1.62 4.48
C PHE A 259 -14.52 -1.51 5.94
N PHE A 260 -13.21 -1.39 6.15
CA PHE A 260 -12.60 -1.50 7.46
C PHE A 260 -11.68 -0.34 7.77
N HIS A 261 -11.54 -0.04 9.05
CA HIS A 261 -10.62 0.98 9.54
C HIS A 261 -9.18 0.51 9.35
N ALA A 262 -8.39 1.29 8.59
CA ALA A 262 -7.02 0.91 8.24
C ALA A 262 -5.98 1.30 9.31
N ASP A 263 -6.33 2.22 10.20
CA ASP A 263 -5.50 2.67 11.32
C ASP A 263 -6.31 2.73 12.63
N PRO A 264 -6.66 1.58 13.23
CA PRO A 264 -7.48 1.48 14.44
C PRO A 264 -6.69 1.85 15.71
N HIS A 265 -6.05 3.02 15.71
CA HIS A 265 -5.28 3.51 16.85
C HIS A 265 -6.20 3.80 18.07
N PRO A 266 -5.73 3.59 19.32
CA PRO A 266 -6.56 3.84 20.53
C PRO A 266 -7.17 5.24 20.57
N GLY A 267 -6.45 6.26 20.10
CA GLY A 267 -6.94 7.65 19.99
C GLY A 267 -8.15 7.82 19.08
N ASN A 268 -8.40 6.87 18.18
CA ASN A 268 -9.50 6.89 17.22
C ASN A 268 -10.74 6.10 17.72
N ILE A 269 -10.69 5.56 18.94
CA ILE A 269 -11.75 4.71 19.45
C ILE A 269 -12.11 5.13 20.87
N ARG A 270 -13.42 5.38 21.09
CA ARG A 270 -13.95 5.66 22.42
C ARG A 270 -14.99 4.64 22.84
N VAL A 271 -15.17 4.54 24.14
CA VAL A 271 -16.28 3.80 24.76
C VAL A 271 -17.22 4.79 25.39
N GLN A 272 -18.45 4.83 24.88
CA GLN A 272 -19.51 5.70 25.41
C GLN A 272 -20.84 4.92 25.44
N ASP A 273 -21.57 4.98 26.55
CA ASP A 273 -22.88 4.34 26.73
C ASP A 273 -22.87 2.84 26.36
N GLY A 274 -21.76 2.13 26.67
CA GLY A 274 -21.55 0.71 26.36
C GLY A 274 -21.29 0.39 24.91
N LYS A 275 -21.07 1.41 24.06
CA LYS A 275 -20.74 1.27 22.64
C LYS A 275 -19.28 1.57 22.36
N ILE A 276 -18.74 0.87 21.37
CA ILE A 276 -17.47 1.20 20.72
C ILE A 276 -17.74 2.28 19.67
N VAL A 277 -17.18 3.46 19.83
CA VAL A 277 -17.39 4.59 18.93
C VAL A 277 -16.10 4.90 18.17
N TRP A 278 -16.14 4.73 16.86
CA TRP A 278 -15.01 5.01 15.94
C TRP A 278 -15.03 6.48 15.54
N LEU A 279 -13.95 7.23 15.79
CA LEU A 279 -13.94 8.70 15.66
C LEU A 279 -13.37 9.19 14.32
N ASP A 280 -12.19 8.75 13.95
CA ASP A 280 -11.50 9.17 12.72
C ASP A 280 -11.65 8.07 11.65
N LEU A 281 -12.39 8.36 10.60
CA LEU A 281 -12.62 7.45 9.47
C LEU A 281 -11.95 7.96 8.18
N GLY A 282 -10.90 8.76 8.32
CA GLY A 282 -10.10 9.27 7.20
C GLY A 282 -9.37 8.17 6.43
N MET A 283 -8.86 7.16 7.13
CA MET A 283 -8.16 6.03 6.53
C MET A 283 -8.99 4.76 6.57
N MET A 284 -9.71 4.48 5.49
CA MET A 284 -10.54 3.28 5.36
C MET A 284 -10.02 2.37 4.25
N GLY A 285 -9.91 1.07 4.57
CA GLY A 285 -9.60 0.02 3.60
C GLY A 285 -10.85 -0.55 2.95
N ARG A 286 -10.75 -0.92 1.67
CA ARG A 286 -11.81 -1.63 0.93
C ARG A 286 -11.25 -2.90 0.33
N ILE A 287 -11.96 -3.98 0.47
CA ILE A 287 -11.60 -5.29 -0.10
C ILE A 287 -12.73 -5.85 -0.94
N SER A 288 -12.36 -6.62 -1.95
CA SER A 288 -13.33 -7.32 -2.79
C SER A 288 -14.00 -8.48 -2.04
N PRO A 289 -15.17 -8.96 -2.48
CA PRO A 289 -15.79 -10.16 -1.90
C PRO A 289 -14.85 -11.38 -1.90
N ARG A 290 -14.05 -11.54 -2.96
CA ARG A 290 -13.08 -12.64 -3.08
C ARG A 290 -11.94 -12.52 -2.06
N GLU A 291 -11.39 -11.33 -1.87
CA GLU A 291 -10.36 -11.11 -0.85
C GLU A 291 -10.90 -11.40 0.55
N ALA A 292 -12.11 -10.93 0.88
CA ALA A 292 -12.74 -11.20 2.18
C ALA A 292 -12.88 -12.71 2.43
N GLU A 293 -13.30 -13.49 1.41
CA GLU A 293 -13.40 -14.95 1.52
C GLU A 293 -12.02 -15.60 1.73
N LEU A 294 -10.99 -15.13 1.03
CA LEU A 294 -9.63 -15.65 1.18
C LEU A 294 -9.03 -15.30 2.54
N TYR A 295 -9.24 -14.08 3.04
CA TYR A 295 -8.77 -13.68 4.38
C TYR A 295 -9.43 -14.51 5.48
N MET A 296 -10.73 -14.77 5.34
CA MET A 296 -11.43 -15.69 6.26
C MET A 296 -10.91 -17.13 6.12
N GLY A 297 -10.57 -17.54 4.91
CA GLY A 297 -9.92 -18.83 4.64
C GLY A 297 -8.57 -18.95 5.35
N ILE A 298 -7.73 -17.91 5.31
CA ILE A 298 -6.45 -17.86 6.02
C ILE A 298 -6.65 -18.05 7.52
N ILE A 299 -7.54 -17.25 8.14
CA ILE A 299 -7.81 -17.32 9.57
C ILE A 299 -8.29 -18.72 9.97
N ARG A 300 -9.24 -19.29 9.20
CA ARG A 300 -9.78 -20.62 9.47
C ARG A 300 -8.70 -21.69 9.36
N THR A 301 -7.90 -21.69 8.28
CA THR A 301 -6.87 -22.73 8.06
C THR A 301 -5.72 -22.63 9.05
N ILE A 302 -5.40 -21.42 9.56
CA ILE A 302 -4.45 -21.25 10.66
C ILE A 302 -5.04 -21.88 11.94
N TYR A 303 -6.29 -21.59 12.26
CA TYR A 303 -6.95 -22.15 13.44
C TYR A 303 -7.10 -23.68 13.37
N GLU A 304 -7.45 -24.23 12.21
CA GLU A 304 -7.57 -25.66 11.94
C GLU A 304 -6.19 -26.35 11.76
N GLN A 305 -5.09 -25.59 11.71
CA GLN A 305 -3.74 -26.06 11.42
C GLN A 305 -3.62 -26.84 10.09
N ASP A 306 -4.49 -26.49 9.15
CA ASP A 306 -4.49 -27.09 7.81
C ASP A 306 -3.47 -26.37 6.90
N VAL A 307 -2.20 -26.76 7.04
CA VAL A 307 -1.08 -26.20 6.25
C VAL A 307 -1.28 -26.31 4.74
N PRO A 308 -1.72 -27.46 4.18
CA PRO A 308 -2.03 -27.57 2.77
C PRO A 308 -3.07 -26.57 2.28
N ALA A 309 -4.21 -26.46 2.98
CA ALA A 309 -5.28 -25.53 2.61
C ALA A 309 -4.87 -24.06 2.80
N LEU A 310 -4.06 -23.74 3.84
CA LEU A 310 -3.48 -22.42 4.03
C LEU A 310 -2.58 -22.05 2.84
N THR A 311 -1.69 -22.97 2.44
CA THR A 311 -0.78 -22.74 1.30
C THR A 311 -1.57 -22.48 0.01
N ASP A 312 -2.60 -23.25 -0.27
CA ASP A 312 -3.45 -23.05 -1.45
C ASP A 312 -4.22 -21.72 -1.42
N THR A 313 -4.67 -21.31 -0.24
CA THR A 313 -5.36 -20.02 -0.05
C THR A 313 -4.39 -18.85 -0.30
N LEU A 314 -3.16 -18.93 0.23
CA LEU A 314 -2.13 -17.92 0.03
C LEU A 314 -1.69 -17.82 -1.43
N LEU A 315 -1.51 -18.95 -2.10
CA LEU A 315 -1.22 -18.96 -3.54
C LEU A 315 -2.37 -18.41 -4.39
N SER A 316 -3.60 -18.56 -3.93
CA SER A 316 -4.79 -18.00 -4.61
C SER A 316 -4.91 -16.48 -4.43
N LEU A 317 -4.37 -15.94 -3.35
CA LEU A 317 -4.38 -14.52 -3.01
C LEU A 317 -3.16 -13.79 -3.58
N GLY A 318 -1.99 -14.43 -3.52
CA GLY A 318 -0.70 -13.84 -3.88
C GLY A 318 -0.53 -13.63 -5.38
N GLN A 319 0.33 -12.67 -5.72
CA GLN A 319 0.81 -12.45 -7.09
C GLN A 319 2.21 -13.04 -7.22
N TYR A 320 2.46 -13.76 -8.28
CA TYR A 320 3.77 -14.35 -8.57
C TYR A 320 4.04 -14.38 -10.08
N THR A 321 5.29 -14.13 -10.47
CA THR A 321 5.72 -14.15 -11.87
C THR A 321 6.05 -15.56 -12.35
N ARG A 322 6.41 -16.46 -11.43
CA ARG A 322 6.69 -17.88 -11.64
C ARG A 322 5.98 -18.68 -10.57
N MET A 323 5.38 -19.82 -10.96
CA MET A 323 4.72 -20.71 -9.99
C MET A 323 5.70 -21.12 -8.89
N PRO A 324 5.40 -20.81 -7.61
CA PRO A 324 6.22 -21.20 -6.48
C PRO A 324 6.25 -22.72 -6.30
N ASP A 325 7.30 -23.23 -5.67
CA ASP A 325 7.33 -24.62 -5.22
C ASP A 325 6.35 -24.77 -4.04
N ARG A 326 5.17 -25.32 -4.34
CA ARG A 326 4.07 -25.48 -3.38
C ARG A 326 4.47 -26.36 -2.20
N GLN A 327 5.27 -27.42 -2.42
CA GLN A 327 5.64 -28.36 -1.37
C GLN A 327 6.64 -27.69 -0.41
N ALA A 328 7.68 -27.06 -0.94
CA ALA A 328 8.67 -26.35 -0.13
C ALA A 328 8.06 -25.17 0.65
N LEU A 329 7.11 -24.44 0.02
CA LEU A 329 6.36 -23.37 0.71
C LEU A 329 5.50 -23.94 1.84
N ALA A 330 4.78 -25.05 1.61
CA ALA A 330 3.97 -25.69 2.64
C ALA A 330 4.81 -26.19 3.81
N GLU A 331 5.96 -26.81 3.56
CA GLU A 331 6.89 -27.23 4.62
C GLU A 331 7.37 -26.03 5.45
N ARG A 332 7.72 -24.92 4.80
CA ARG A 332 8.18 -23.70 5.48
C ARG A 332 7.08 -23.06 6.32
N ILE A 333 5.86 -22.99 5.80
CA ILE A 333 4.66 -22.52 6.54
C ILE A 333 4.38 -23.44 7.73
N GLY A 334 4.49 -24.76 7.57
CA GLY A 334 4.29 -25.72 8.64
C GLY A 334 5.28 -25.53 9.79
N ILE A 335 6.58 -25.33 9.49
CA ILE A 335 7.61 -25.02 10.49
C ILE A 335 7.28 -23.71 11.21
N PHE A 336 6.86 -22.67 10.46
CA PHE A 336 6.48 -21.39 11.03
C PHE A 336 5.28 -21.53 12.00
N LEU A 337 4.19 -22.17 11.60
CA LEU A 337 3.02 -22.35 12.46
C LEU A 337 3.37 -23.13 13.73
N HIS A 338 4.14 -24.22 13.61
CA HIS A 338 4.54 -25.03 14.76
C HIS A 338 5.44 -24.26 15.76
N LYS A 339 6.32 -23.38 15.25
CA LYS A 339 7.13 -22.49 16.09
C LYS A 339 6.27 -21.59 16.97
N TYR A 340 5.21 -21.01 16.41
CA TYR A 340 4.35 -20.06 17.12
C TYR A 340 3.27 -20.74 17.96
N GLU A 341 2.84 -21.96 17.61
CA GLU A 341 1.95 -22.77 18.44
C GLU A 341 2.56 -23.10 19.80
N ALA A 342 3.86 -23.41 19.82
CA ALA A 342 4.58 -23.75 21.02
C ALA A 342 4.93 -22.54 21.92
N MET A 343 4.71 -21.31 21.43
CA MET A 343 5.08 -20.07 22.12
C MET A 343 3.93 -19.56 22.99
N PRO A 344 4.17 -19.25 24.29
CA PRO A 344 3.15 -18.60 25.11
C PRO A 344 2.71 -17.27 24.48
N MET A 345 1.41 -16.97 24.52
CA MET A 345 0.86 -15.74 23.92
C MET A 345 1.47 -14.46 24.49
N ALA A 346 1.83 -14.46 25.78
CA ALA A 346 2.49 -13.31 26.42
C ALA A 346 3.88 -13.00 25.84
N ASP A 347 4.55 -14.01 25.27
CA ASP A 347 5.87 -13.88 24.66
C ASP A 347 5.81 -13.67 23.15
N MET A 348 4.60 -13.72 22.56
CA MET A 348 4.38 -13.64 21.11
C MET A 348 4.33 -12.18 20.66
N ASP A 349 5.39 -11.72 19.98
CA ASP A 349 5.34 -10.46 19.25
C ASP A 349 4.63 -10.67 17.90
N MET A 350 3.38 -10.24 17.86
CA MET A 350 2.54 -10.36 16.65
C MET A 350 3.13 -9.61 15.44
N GLY A 351 3.87 -8.52 15.69
CA GLY A 351 4.57 -7.78 14.62
C GLY A 351 5.66 -8.64 13.97
N VAL A 352 6.48 -9.29 14.80
CA VAL A 352 7.52 -10.21 14.32
C VAL A 352 6.89 -11.39 13.57
N LEU A 353 5.78 -11.91 14.08
CA LEU A 353 5.04 -13.01 13.44
C LEU A 353 4.56 -12.64 12.02
N VAL A 354 3.89 -11.52 11.87
CA VAL A 354 3.38 -11.07 10.56
C VAL A 354 4.54 -10.80 9.60
N ASP A 355 5.61 -10.16 10.07
CA ASP A 355 6.76 -9.87 9.22
C ASP A 355 7.49 -11.15 8.78
N GLU A 356 7.72 -12.12 9.68
CA GLU A 356 8.31 -13.41 9.33
C GLU A 356 7.44 -14.16 8.31
N PHE A 357 6.12 -14.08 8.48
CA PHE A 357 5.18 -14.69 7.56
C PHE A 357 5.24 -14.06 6.15
N VAL A 358 5.23 -12.73 6.07
CA VAL A 358 5.38 -12.01 4.81
C VAL A 358 6.75 -12.27 4.17
N GLN A 359 7.81 -12.35 4.98
CA GLN A 359 9.14 -12.69 4.50
C GLN A 359 9.19 -14.08 3.89
N ILE A 360 8.59 -15.08 4.54
CA ILE A 360 8.48 -16.45 3.98
C ILE A 360 7.81 -16.42 2.61
N LEU A 361 6.71 -15.71 2.45
CA LEU A 361 6.02 -15.62 1.16
C LEU A 361 6.91 -14.97 0.09
N ASN A 362 7.61 -13.90 0.43
CA ASN A 362 8.53 -13.21 -0.48
C ASN A 362 9.73 -14.08 -0.88
N GLU A 363 10.29 -14.89 0.03
CA GLU A 363 11.38 -15.85 -0.26
C GLU A 363 10.97 -16.85 -1.36
N TYR A 364 9.69 -17.22 -1.39
CA TYR A 364 9.13 -18.10 -2.42
C TYR A 364 8.54 -17.34 -3.63
N GLY A 365 8.79 -16.03 -3.71
CA GLY A 365 8.34 -15.19 -4.82
C GLY A 365 6.83 -14.93 -4.85
N VAL A 366 6.15 -15.05 -3.72
CA VAL A 366 4.73 -14.75 -3.56
C VAL A 366 4.59 -13.36 -2.94
N SER A 367 4.16 -12.40 -3.73
CA SER A 367 3.83 -11.05 -3.26
C SER A 367 2.37 -11.00 -2.83
N VAL A 368 2.12 -10.51 -1.61
CA VAL A 368 0.76 -10.37 -1.08
C VAL A 368 0.16 -9.00 -1.43
N PRO A 369 -1.18 -8.90 -1.59
CA PRO A 369 -1.83 -7.61 -1.79
C PRO A 369 -1.57 -6.65 -0.62
N GLY A 370 -1.41 -5.35 -0.91
CA GLY A 370 -1.23 -4.33 0.13
C GLY A 370 -2.39 -4.24 1.13
N SER A 371 -3.60 -4.62 0.72
CA SER A 371 -4.76 -4.74 1.61
C SER A 371 -4.58 -5.80 2.70
N LEU A 372 -3.89 -6.91 2.42
CA LEU A 372 -3.58 -7.92 3.45
C LEU A 372 -2.54 -7.41 4.45
N THR A 373 -1.51 -6.74 3.98
CA THR A 373 -0.49 -6.13 4.85
C THR A 373 -1.12 -5.06 5.75
N MET A 374 -1.97 -4.20 5.20
CA MET A 374 -2.72 -3.19 5.94
C MET A 374 -3.61 -3.83 7.01
N LEU A 375 -4.34 -4.88 6.65
CA LEU A 375 -5.20 -5.62 7.57
C LEU A 375 -4.40 -6.29 8.69
N GLY A 376 -3.27 -6.93 8.36
CA GLY A 376 -2.36 -7.52 9.34
C GLY A 376 -1.91 -6.51 10.38
N ARG A 377 -1.44 -5.34 9.95
CA ARG A 377 -1.04 -4.24 10.86
C ARG A 377 -2.21 -3.74 11.72
N SER A 378 -3.38 -3.57 11.15
CA SER A 378 -4.55 -3.14 11.91
C SER A 378 -4.93 -4.15 13.01
N LEU A 379 -4.81 -5.45 12.73
CA LEU A 379 -5.01 -6.49 13.74
C LEU A 379 -3.93 -6.45 14.83
N LEU A 380 -2.68 -6.12 14.47
CA LEU A 380 -1.60 -5.94 15.45
C LEU A 380 -1.89 -4.77 16.40
N VAL A 381 -2.35 -3.65 15.88
CA VAL A 381 -2.73 -2.48 16.70
C VAL A 381 -3.88 -2.84 17.63
N ILE A 382 -4.89 -3.55 17.15
CA ILE A 382 -6.02 -4.04 17.97
C ILE A 382 -5.51 -5.00 19.05
N GLN A 383 -4.62 -5.94 18.73
CA GLN A 383 -4.03 -6.85 19.72
C GLN A 383 -3.28 -6.07 20.80
N GLY A 384 -2.46 -5.07 20.42
CA GLY A 384 -1.77 -4.21 21.37
C GLY A 384 -2.71 -3.46 22.30
N MET A 385 -3.82 -2.93 21.78
CA MET A 385 -4.87 -2.33 22.61
C MET A 385 -5.50 -3.33 23.56
N LEU A 386 -5.85 -4.50 23.08
CA LEU A 386 -6.48 -5.53 23.91
C LEU A 386 -5.56 -5.95 25.06
N THR A 387 -4.26 -6.12 24.80
CA THR A 387 -3.29 -6.46 25.84
C THR A 387 -3.25 -5.40 26.96
N SER A 388 -3.48 -4.12 26.64
CA SER A 388 -3.52 -3.05 27.65
C SER A 388 -4.86 -2.99 28.40
N VAL A 389 -5.96 -3.34 27.76
CA VAL A 389 -7.34 -3.27 28.32
C VAL A 389 -7.69 -4.56 29.05
N SER A 390 -7.50 -5.70 28.41
CA SER A 390 -7.79 -7.04 28.91
C SER A 390 -6.66 -7.99 28.53
N PRO A 391 -5.63 -8.16 29.38
CA PRO A 391 -4.45 -8.98 29.09
C PRO A 391 -4.75 -10.43 28.73
N ASP A 392 -5.88 -10.97 29.21
CA ASP A 392 -6.31 -12.33 28.97
C ASP A 392 -7.06 -12.50 27.63
N ALA A 393 -7.40 -11.40 26.95
CA ALA A 393 -8.14 -11.43 25.70
C ALA A 393 -7.20 -11.73 24.52
N ASN A 394 -7.55 -12.77 23.76
CA ASN A 394 -6.81 -13.19 22.56
C ASN A 394 -7.63 -12.89 21.29
N VAL A 395 -7.12 -11.97 20.45
CA VAL A 395 -7.79 -11.62 19.18
C VAL A 395 -8.03 -12.86 18.32
N ILE A 396 -7.04 -13.77 18.22
CA ILE A 396 -7.14 -14.95 17.35
C ILE A 396 -8.27 -15.88 17.83
N GLU A 397 -8.40 -16.09 19.15
CA GLU A 397 -9.46 -16.91 19.71
C GLU A 397 -10.85 -16.28 19.49
N ILE A 398 -10.98 -14.97 19.77
CA ILE A 398 -12.22 -14.24 19.56
C ILE A 398 -12.63 -14.28 18.09
N VAL A 399 -11.66 -14.08 17.17
CA VAL A 399 -11.90 -14.16 15.73
C VAL A 399 -12.28 -15.57 15.30
N ALA A 400 -11.56 -16.59 15.78
CA ALA A 400 -11.84 -17.99 15.46
C ALA A 400 -13.25 -18.40 15.92
N GLU A 401 -13.63 -18.00 17.14
CA GLU A 401 -14.98 -18.23 17.67
C GLU A 401 -16.05 -17.53 16.83
N TYR A 402 -15.83 -16.27 16.47
CA TYR A 402 -16.71 -15.52 15.58
C TYR A 402 -16.89 -16.22 14.23
N VAL A 403 -15.80 -16.68 13.62
CA VAL A 403 -15.80 -17.39 12.34
C VAL A 403 -16.59 -18.70 12.46
N LYS A 404 -16.34 -19.47 13.50
CA LYS A 404 -17.05 -20.74 13.77
C LYS A 404 -18.56 -20.52 13.92
N ASN A 405 -18.95 -19.53 14.73
CA ASN A 405 -20.34 -19.20 14.99
C ASN A 405 -21.03 -18.65 13.72
N THR A 406 -20.33 -17.86 12.91
CA THR A 406 -20.86 -17.31 11.65
C THR A 406 -20.97 -18.39 10.58
N ALA A 407 -20.01 -19.31 10.48
CA ALA A 407 -20.04 -20.42 9.53
C ALA A 407 -21.21 -21.40 9.80
N LEU A 408 -21.60 -21.55 11.05
CA LEU A 408 -22.72 -22.37 11.50
C LEU A 408 -24.08 -21.64 11.45
N SER A 409 -24.07 -20.33 11.16
CA SER A 409 -25.30 -19.56 11.08
C SER A 409 -26.17 -20.02 9.90
N ARG A 410 -27.49 -20.15 10.14
CA ARG A 410 -28.46 -20.59 9.15
C ARG A 410 -28.43 -19.75 7.86
N GLU A 411 -28.19 -18.46 8.00
CA GLU A 411 -28.10 -17.51 6.90
C GLU A 411 -26.89 -17.76 5.98
N HIS A 412 -25.76 -18.19 6.55
CA HIS A 412 -24.56 -18.53 5.78
C HIS A 412 -24.71 -19.86 5.03
N ILE A 413 -25.39 -20.84 5.67
CA ILE A 413 -25.69 -22.13 5.05
C ILE A 413 -26.67 -21.93 3.89
N GLU A 414 -27.74 -21.15 4.08
CA GLU A 414 -28.71 -20.83 3.01
C GLU A 414 -28.07 -20.10 1.85
N LYS A 415 -27.19 -19.10 2.09
CA LYS A 415 -26.42 -18.43 1.05
C LYS A 415 -25.50 -19.40 0.28
N LYS A 416 -24.78 -20.27 0.99
CA LYS A 416 -23.91 -21.29 0.34
C LYS A 416 -24.72 -22.26 -0.50
N VAL A 417 -25.83 -22.77 0.01
CA VAL A 417 -26.71 -23.68 -0.74
C VAL A 417 -27.28 -22.99 -1.98
N LYS A 418 -27.72 -21.73 -1.87
CA LYS A 418 -28.21 -20.95 -3.01
C LYS A 418 -27.12 -20.68 -4.06
N THR A 419 -25.90 -20.36 -3.62
CA THR A 419 -24.75 -20.15 -4.53
C THR A 419 -24.35 -21.46 -5.22
N LEU A 420 -24.33 -22.58 -4.49
CA LEU A 420 -24.03 -23.91 -5.05
C LEU A 420 -25.10 -24.33 -6.07
N ALA A 421 -26.38 -24.11 -5.75
CA ALA A 421 -27.47 -24.35 -6.66
C ALA A 421 -27.38 -23.50 -7.94
N GLN A 422 -27.01 -22.23 -7.82
CA GLN A 422 -26.79 -21.34 -8.97
C GLN A 422 -25.55 -21.75 -9.79
N GLN A 423 -24.48 -22.20 -9.15
CA GLN A 423 -23.31 -22.73 -9.84
C GLN A 423 -23.61 -24.02 -10.58
N LEU A 424 -24.37 -24.93 -9.96
CA LEU A 424 -24.84 -26.17 -10.60
C LEU A 424 -25.77 -25.89 -11.79
N ALA A 425 -26.69 -24.93 -11.65
CA ALA A 425 -27.56 -24.51 -12.74
C ALA A 425 -26.75 -23.93 -13.94
N ARG A 426 -25.79 -23.04 -13.66
CA ARG A 426 -24.89 -22.49 -14.69
C ARG A 426 -23.96 -23.55 -15.30
N SER A 427 -23.54 -24.54 -14.53
CA SER A 427 -22.75 -25.66 -15.04
C SER A 427 -23.61 -26.61 -15.90
N GLY A 428 -24.87 -26.78 -15.54
CA GLY A 428 -25.85 -27.54 -16.33
C GLY A 428 -26.07 -26.90 -17.72
N GLU A 429 -26.20 -25.57 -17.80
CA GLU A 429 -26.28 -24.86 -19.09
C GLU A 429 -25.01 -25.03 -19.93
N LYS A 430 -23.82 -25.04 -19.31
CA LYS A 430 -22.55 -25.30 -20.02
C LYS A 430 -22.43 -26.74 -20.48
N LEU A 431 -22.96 -27.71 -19.74
CA LEU A 431 -22.99 -29.11 -20.13
C LEU A 431 -23.87 -29.36 -21.35
N THR A 432 -24.95 -28.59 -21.55
CA THR A 432 -25.79 -28.71 -22.76
C THR A 432 -25.13 -28.21 -24.03
N VAL A 433 -24.15 -27.29 -23.91
CA VAL A 433 -23.39 -26.74 -25.04
C VAL A 433 -22.11 -27.56 -25.33
N LEU A 434 -21.64 -28.35 -24.37
CA LEU A 434 -20.40 -29.14 -24.49
C LEU A 434 -20.41 -30.13 -25.67
N PRO A 435 -21.50 -30.89 -25.95
CA PRO A 435 -21.56 -31.78 -27.09
C PRO A 435 -21.43 -31.06 -28.43
N ALA A 436 -22.05 -29.86 -28.56
CA ALA A 436 -21.95 -29.06 -29.76
C ALA A 436 -20.52 -28.50 -29.96
N GLN A 437 -19.88 -28.04 -28.92
CA GLN A 437 -18.49 -27.56 -28.96
C GLN A 437 -17.48 -28.69 -29.25
N LEU A 438 -17.68 -29.87 -28.68
CA LEU A 438 -16.89 -31.06 -28.98
C LEU A 438 -17.09 -31.51 -30.45
N SER A 439 -18.32 -31.52 -30.95
CA SER A 439 -18.63 -31.82 -32.34
C SER A 439 -17.98 -30.81 -33.30
N GLU A 440 -18.02 -29.53 -32.99
CA GLU A 440 -17.36 -28.48 -33.78
C GLU A 440 -15.82 -28.61 -33.72
N PHE A 441 -15.25 -28.89 -32.54
CA PHE A 441 -13.81 -29.15 -32.38
C PHE A 441 -13.36 -30.35 -33.22
N PHE A 442 -14.06 -31.50 -33.12
CA PHE A 442 -13.75 -32.66 -33.91
C PHE A 442 -14.01 -32.46 -35.41
N GLY A 443 -15.03 -31.65 -35.76
CA GLY A 443 -15.27 -31.24 -37.15
C GLY A 443 -14.12 -30.45 -37.74
N LYS A 444 -13.62 -29.44 -36.99
CA LYS A 444 -12.46 -28.62 -37.38
C LYS A 444 -11.15 -29.42 -37.39
N ALA A 445 -10.99 -30.39 -36.47
CA ALA A 445 -9.85 -31.28 -36.41
C ALA A 445 -9.80 -32.19 -37.64
N ASN A 446 -10.93 -32.82 -38.00
CA ASN A 446 -11.04 -33.71 -39.19
C ASN A 446 -10.92 -32.93 -40.51
N ALA A 447 -11.31 -31.68 -40.55
CA ALA A 447 -11.16 -30.80 -41.72
C ALA A 447 -9.75 -30.21 -41.87
N GLY A 448 -8.80 -30.53 -40.95
CA GLY A 448 -7.45 -29.97 -40.95
C GLY A 448 -7.38 -28.46 -40.66
N GLN A 449 -8.45 -27.87 -40.10
CA GLN A 449 -8.60 -26.43 -39.85
C GLN A 449 -8.24 -26.03 -38.42
N LEU A 450 -7.60 -26.89 -37.61
CA LEU A 450 -7.12 -26.57 -36.29
C LEU A 450 -5.89 -25.66 -36.36
N THR A 451 -6.08 -24.37 -36.13
CA THR A 451 -4.98 -23.44 -35.95
C THR A 451 -4.65 -23.32 -34.45
N VAL A 452 -3.55 -23.93 -34.06
CA VAL A 452 -3.00 -23.76 -32.71
C VAL A 452 -2.11 -22.51 -32.71
N ASN A 453 -2.58 -21.41 -32.13
CA ASN A 453 -1.75 -20.23 -31.91
C ASN A 453 -0.79 -20.48 -30.73
N VAL A 454 0.38 -21.05 -31.04
CA VAL A 454 1.46 -21.18 -30.05
C VAL A 454 2.17 -19.83 -29.91
N LYS A 455 1.82 -19.04 -28.93
CA LYS A 455 2.66 -17.92 -28.52
C LYS A 455 3.93 -18.46 -27.89
N LYS A 456 5.00 -18.60 -28.70
CA LYS A 456 6.32 -18.93 -28.24
C LYS A 456 6.88 -17.72 -27.48
N SER A 457 6.67 -17.64 -26.19
CA SER A 457 7.37 -16.65 -25.35
C SER A 457 8.78 -17.17 -25.10
N TRP A 458 9.74 -16.49 -25.68
CA TRP A 458 11.15 -16.75 -25.36
C TRP A 458 11.41 -16.22 -23.95
N SER A 459 12.10 -16.98 -23.12
CA SER A 459 12.59 -16.47 -21.82
C SER A 459 13.50 -15.26 -22.05
N ASP A 460 13.58 -14.34 -21.10
CA ASP A 460 14.44 -13.15 -21.22
C ASP A 460 15.90 -13.54 -21.43
N ALA A 461 16.36 -14.62 -20.82
CA ALA A 461 17.68 -15.21 -21.06
C ALA A 461 17.86 -15.69 -22.52
N ALA A 462 16.83 -16.30 -23.12
CA ALA A 462 16.88 -16.74 -24.51
C ALA A 462 16.84 -15.56 -25.50
N ARG A 463 16.07 -14.49 -25.19
CA ARG A 463 16.06 -13.23 -25.93
C ARG A 463 17.41 -12.53 -25.88
N ALA A 464 18.02 -12.46 -24.70
CA ALA A 464 19.35 -11.87 -24.51
C ALA A 464 20.44 -12.67 -25.25
N ALA A 465 20.40 -13.99 -25.21
CA ALA A 465 21.32 -14.84 -25.94
C ALA A 465 21.16 -14.69 -27.46
N HIS A 466 19.94 -14.60 -27.97
CA HIS A 466 19.66 -14.41 -29.40
C HIS A 466 20.11 -13.03 -29.89
N SER A 467 19.85 -11.98 -29.11
CA SER A 467 20.31 -10.63 -29.39
C SER A 467 21.85 -10.52 -29.42
N LYS A 468 22.54 -11.18 -28.49
CA LYS A 468 24.01 -11.28 -28.47
C LYS A 468 24.56 -11.98 -29.71
N LEU A 469 23.92 -13.07 -30.14
CA LEU A 469 24.31 -13.81 -31.36
C LEU A 469 24.10 -12.95 -32.61
N LEU A 470 22.95 -12.26 -32.71
CA LEU A 470 22.64 -11.37 -33.83
C LEU A 470 23.64 -10.21 -33.91
N ASN A 471 23.96 -9.58 -32.79
CA ASN A 471 24.95 -8.51 -32.74
C ASN A 471 26.34 -8.99 -33.18
N ARG A 472 26.78 -10.16 -32.73
CA ARG A 472 28.06 -10.76 -33.19
C ARG A 472 28.08 -11.02 -34.69
N LEU A 473 26.98 -11.50 -35.26
CA LEU A 473 26.84 -11.70 -36.69
C LEU A 473 26.91 -10.39 -37.48
N ILE A 474 26.25 -9.33 -36.99
CA ILE A 474 26.30 -8.00 -37.60
C ILE A 474 27.74 -7.45 -37.58
N PHE A 475 28.45 -7.54 -36.45
CA PHE A 475 29.83 -7.12 -36.35
C PHE A 475 30.75 -7.91 -37.25
N ALA A 476 30.57 -9.23 -37.38
CA ALA A 476 31.33 -10.07 -38.28
C ALA A 476 31.10 -9.72 -39.76
N LEU A 477 29.84 -9.43 -40.14
CA LEU A 477 29.49 -8.99 -41.50
C LEU A 477 30.11 -7.63 -41.85
N LEU A 478 30.09 -6.68 -40.88
CA LEU A 478 30.72 -5.39 -41.06
C LEU A 478 32.24 -5.50 -41.20
N ASP A 479 32.86 -6.40 -40.42
CA ASP A 479 34.31 -6.69 -40.50
C ASP A 479 34.70 -7.26 -41.87
N CYS A 480 33.96 -8.24 -42.35
CA CYS A 480 34.09 -8.79 -43.69
C CYS A 480 33.93 -7.71 -44.78
N SER A 481 32.97 -6.79 -44.61
CA SER A 481 32.75 -5.72 -45.57
C SER A 481 33.90 -4.71 -45.59
N LEU A 482 34.51 -4.39 -44.45
CA LEU A 482 35.68 -3.54 -44.34
C LEU A 482 36.92 -4.15 -45.01
N LEU A 483 37.16 -5.45 -44.79
CA LEU A 483 38.22 -6.21 -45.44
C LEU A 483 38.01 -6.26 -46.95
N PHE A 484 36.80 -6.43 -47.42
CA PHE A 484 36.45 -6.42 -48.84
C PHE A 484 36.71 -5.04 -49.49
N CYS A 485 36.31 -3.96 -48.79
CA CYS A 485 36.61 -2.59 -49.23
C CYS A 485 38.14 -2.32 -49.26
N ALA A 486 38.90 -2.81 -48.27
CA ALA A 486 40.36 -2.74 -48.30
C ALA A 486 40.95 -3.44 -49.50
N ALA A 487 40.46 -4.67 -49.84
CA ALA A 487 40.95 -5.42 -51.00
C ALA A 487 40.64 -4.70 -52.31
N ILE A 488 39.43 -4.18 -52.50
CA ILE A 488 39.06 -3.39 -53.70
C ILE A 488 39.94 -2.15 -53.84
N THR A 489 40.19 -1.43 -52.78
CA THR A 489 41.01 -0.21 -52.82
C THR A 489 42.46 -0.50 -53.14
N CYS A 490 42.98 -1.73 -52.89
CA CYS A 490 44.30 -2.14 -53.31
C CYS A 490 44.45 -2.25 -54.84
N LEU A 491 43.35 -2.44 -55.59
CA LEU A 491 43.31 -2.52 -57.04
C LEU A 491 43.24 -1.11 -57.69
N ALA A 492 42.98 -0.07 -56.93
CA ALA A 492 42.84 1.29 -57.45
C ALA A 492 44.20 1.99 -57.61
N PRO A 493 44.39 2.84 -58.64
CA PRO A 493 45.63 3.59 -58.84
C PRO A 493 45.68 4.82 -57.94
N LEU A 494 45.74 4.61 -56.64
CA LEU A 494 45.73 5.66 -55.60
C LEU A 494 47.13 5.87 -55.00
N PRO A 495 47.42 7.06 -54.39
CA PRO A 495 48.68 7.28 -53.69
C PRO A 495 48.94 6.25 -52.61
N ARG A 496 50.14 5.66 -52.58
CA ARG A 496 50.51 4.57 -51.68
C ARG A 496 51.35 5.08 -50.50
N VAL A 497 51.00 4.61 -49.31
CA VAL A 497 51.71 4.79 -48.04
C VAL A 497 52.07 3.41 -47.51
N LEU A 498 53.35 3.17 -47.16
CA LEU A 498 53.83 1.84 -46.72
C LEU A 498 53.55 0.72 -47.72
N GLY A 499 53.54 1.02 -49.03
CA GLY A 499 53.30 0.04 -50.10
C GLY A 499 51.82 -0.24 -50.39
N LEU A 500 50.86 0.27 -49.60
CA LEU A 500 49.42 0.11 -49.78
C LEU A 500 48.73 1.47 -50.05
N PRO A 501 47.64 1.53 -50.81
CA PRO A 501 46.84 2.72 -50.96
C PRO A 501 46.35 3.23 -49.60
N TRP A 502 46.44 4.53 -49.36
CA TRP A 502 46.09 5.12 -48.06
C TRP A 502 44.64 4.76 -47.57
N PRO A 503 43.59 4.63 -48.45
CA PRO A 503 42.28 4.25 -47.97
C PRO A 503 42.24 2.77 -47.55
N ALA A 504 43.04 1.87 -48.17
CA ALA A 504 43.14 0.49 -47.76
C ALA A 504 43.68 0.33 -46.32
N LEU A 505 44.66 1.18 -45.94
CA LEU A 505 45.20 1.22 -44.57
C LEU A 505 44.14 1.63 -43.55
N VAL A 506 43.25 2.59 -43.90
CA VAL A 506 42.14 3.01 -43.04
C VAL A 506 41.13 1.86 -42.83
N PHE A 507 40.76 1.18 -43.92
CA PHE A 507 39.85 0.02 -43.85
C PHE A 507 40.44 -1.16 -43.06
N PHE A 508 41.74 -1.44 -43.21
CA PHE A 508 42.44 -2.47 -42.43
C PHE A 508 42.51 -2.11 -40.95
N ALA A 509 42.79 -0.84 -40.59
CA ALA A 509 42.81 -0.40 -39.21
C ALA A 509 41.43 -0.50 -38.57
N ALA A 510 40.36 -0.13 -39.30
CA ALA A 510 38.98 -0.26 -38.86
C ALA A 510 38.58 -1.72 -38.68
N ALA A 511 38.96 -2.61 -39.59
CA ALA A 511 38.71 -4.06 -39.47
C ALA A 511 39.41 -4.65 -38.24
N ILE A 512 40.68 -4.32 -38.01
CA ILE A 512 41.43 -4.78 -36.82
C ILE A 512 40.73 -4.33 -35.54
N ALA A 513 40.29 -3.06 -35.47
CA ALA A 513 39.56 -2.55 -34.31
C ALA A 513 38.24 -3.28 -34.10
N MET A 514 37.52 -3.63 -35.19
CA MET A 514 36.27 -4.36 -35.15
C MET A 514 36.47 -5.82 -34.70
N THR A 515 37.50 -6.48 -35.22
CA THR A 515 37.90 -7.83 -34.79
C THR A 515 38.27 -7.87 -33.31
N LEU A 516 39.04 -6.90 -32.81
CA LEU A 516 39.36 -6.80 -31.40
C LEU A 516 38.10 -6.58 -30.54
N ALA A 517 37.14 -5.79 -31.02
CA ALA A 517 35.84 -5.60 -30.35
C ALA A 517 35.00 -6.87 -30.32
N LEU A 518 35.07 -7.74 -31.34
CA LEU A 518 34.38 -9.04 -31.37
C LEU A 518 34.95 -10.04 -30.35
N PHE A 519 36.23 -10.00 -30.04
CA PHE A 519 36.89 -10.89 -29.09
C PHE A 519 36.97 -10.32 -27.68
N ASP A 520 36.56 -9.07 -27.43
CA ASP A 520 36.51 -8.48 -26.09
C ASP A 520 35.41 -9.13 -25.25
N ARG A 521 35.80 -10.09 -24.39
CA ARG A 521 34.90 -10.82 -23.49
C ARG A 521 34.13 -9.90 -22.55
N ARG A 522 34.63 -8.70 -22.20
CA ARG A 522 33.97 -7.77 -21.29
C ARG A 522 32.73 -7.10 -21.89
N ARG A 523 32.69 -6.89 -23.19
CA ARG A 523 31.51 -6.32 -23.88
C ARG A 523 30.35 -7.29 -24.05
N TRP A 524 30.60 -8.61 -23.90
CA TRP A 524 29.61 -9.67 -24.14
C TRP A 524 29.30 -10.49 -22.90
N ALA A 525 29.97 -10.18 -21.75
CA ALA A 525 29.66 -10.74 -20.46
C ALA A 525 28.64 -9.85 -19.76
N VAL A 526 27.41 -10.29 -19.62
CA VAL A 526 26.45 -10.00 -18.56
C VAL A 526 25.46 -11.17 -18.53
#